data_be30e2627453f9051fb42006c9928510
#
_entry.id   be30e2627453f9051fb42006c9928510
#
_cell.length_a   1.000
_cell.length_b   1.000
_cell.length_c   1.000
_cell.angle_alpha   90.00
_cell.angle_beta   90.00
_cell.angle_gamma   90.00
#
_symmetry.space_group_name_H-M   'P 1'
#
loop_
_entity.id
_entity.type
_entity.pdbx_description
1 polymer ?
#
loop_
_entity_poly.entity_id
_entity_poly.type
_entity_poly.pdbx_seq_one_letter_code
_entity_poly.pdbx_strand_id
1 'polypeptide(L)'
;MTAPLAGARSRRRTPVRHPALATFSFGQLQSRTVGARGCGTNRDGEPAIRISRTDNVFLGAERGIGMGSDLWRGSTGPAGRHASACTLEYRGQPNATSGTGAAGGDIDVAVGSAKNAQGHYPVYVASLNGGSVSVARSADDAQTFDISPFQVSIPGDDREWIAAYGSSTSLLSFHDMSTNNIDVLRSDSGGLLYAQASRAISDGDYKAGQNQLGNLVIDHRNTAGTVSGPTGQPGFWAYQSFVAPSAPGGSKNNEAFVSVSNDGGFSFAVRAIPCSRSRLGLDHAFPNVSVAPNGRVWAAWSDDRRVFTAVSSDHGAHWSCSRAVSTTSRQAIYPWLAATSRGVDLVYYGAPTAPGGRTPQTFSVHFAQNRSSRATGWGRPQRLVTVHRGPVCQSGFACMGGRQLLDDFGVETDSHGQAHIAYSRDAPRLGGPETATGYATQRTGPRVGGPNN
;
A
#
# COMPACT_ATOMS: atom_id res chain seq x y z
N MET A 1 -74.59 -22.71 -9.91
CA MET A 1 -73.46 -22.05 -10.65
C MET A 1 -72.28 -21.95 -9.66
N THR A 2 -71.33 -22.83 -9.76
CA THR A 2 -70.13 -22.88 -8.92
C THR A 2 -68.94 -22.32 -9.70
N ALA A 3 -68.33 -21.26 -9.15
CA ALA A 3 -67.15 -20.63 -9.74
C ALA A 3 -65.87 -21.45 -9.43
N PRO A 4 -64.91 -21.56 -10.32
CA PRO A 4 -63.67 -22.29 -10.07
C PRO A 4 -62.67 -21.46 -9.26
N LEU A 5 -62.03 -22.09 -8.23
CA LEU A 5 -60.93 -21.58 -7.45
C LEU A 5 -59.68 -21.40 -8.30
N ALA A 6 -59.16 -20.19 -8.34
CA ALA A 6 -57.90 -19.86 -9.02
C ALA A 6 -56.71 -20.43 -8.25
N GLY A 7 -55.97 -21.35 -8.84
CA GLY A 7 -54.79 -21.96 -8.27
C GLY A 7 -53.64 -20.94 -8.12
N ALA A 8 -53.14 -20.77 -6.90
CA ALA A 8 -51.97 -19.97 -6.57
C ALA A 8 -50.70 -20.61 -7.22
N ARG A 9 -50.13 -19.97 -8.22
CA ARG A 9 -48.82 -20.35 -8.77
C ARG A 9 -47.73 -20.02 -7.77
N SER A 10 -47.14 -21.05 -7.20
CA SER A 10 -45.90 -20.97 -6.42
C SER A 10 -44.78 -20.35 -7.28
N ARG A 11 -44.36 -19.14 -6.96
CA ARG A 11 -43.17 -18.54 -7.55
C ARG A 11 -41.96 -19.31 -7.02
N ARG A 12 -41.34 -20.15 -7.85
CA ARG A 12 -40.02 -20.73 -7.57
C ARG A 12 -39.05 -19.60 -7.34
N ARG A 13 -38.52 -19.48 -6.11
CA ARG A 13 -37.40 -18.60 -5.79
C ARG A 13 -36.20 -19.09 -6.57
N THR A 14 -35.70 -18.28 -7.51
CA THR A 14 -34.41 -18.50 -8.17
C THR A 14 -33.34 -18.59 -7.08
N PRO A 15 -32.48 -19.62 -7.08
CA PRO A 15 -31.41 -19.71 -6.08
C PRO A 15 -30.51 -18.50 -6.23
N VAL A 16 -30.30 -17.78 -5.12
CA VAL A 16 -29.32 -16.69 -5.04
C VAL A 16 -27.95 -17.32 -5.28
N ARG A 17 -27.38 -17.15 -6.46
CA ARG A 17 -25.99 -17.54 -6.72
C ARG A 17 -25.10 -16.63 -5.87
N HIS A 18 -24.54 -17.17 -4.81
CA HIS A 18 -23.44 -16.51 -4.11
C HIS A 18 -22.30 -16.29 -5.12
N PRO A 19 -21.71 -15.10 -5.19
CA PRO A 19 -20.55 -14.87 -6.06
C PRO A 19 -19.44 -15.88 -5.67
N ALA A 20 -18.82 -16.47 -6.68
CA ALA A 20 -17.72 -17.41 -6.45
C ALA A 20 -16.61 -16.70 -5.64
N LEU A 21 -16.07 -17.39 -4.64
CA LEU A 21 -14.94 -16.89 -3.87
C LEU A 21 -13.68 -16.87 -4.74
N ALA A 22 -12.80 -15.91 -4.49
CA ALA A 22 -11.48 -15.88 -5.11
C ALA A 22 -10.61 -17.00 -4.53
N THR A 23 -9.83 -17.68 -5.38
CA THR A 23 -8.79 -18.61 -4.94
C THR A 23 -7.42 -18.02 -5.19
N PHE A 24 -6.48 -18.34 -4.31
CA PHE A 24 -5.11 -17.84 -4.36
C PHE A 24 -4.11 -19.00 -4.29
N SER A 25 -2.97 -18.83 -4.94
CA SER A 25 -1.77 -19.60 -4.65
C SER A 25 -0.88 -18.83 -3.70
N PHE A 26 -0.23 -19.54 -2.79
CA PHE A 26 0.61 -18.93 -1.74
C PHE A 26 2.01 -19.52 -1.82
N GLY A 27 3.01 -18.72 -1.47
CA GLY A 27 4.38 -19.16 -1.32
C GLY A 27 5.20 -18.17 -0.51
N GLN A 28 6.36 -18.60 -0.05
CA GLN A 28 7.33 -17.79 0.65
C GLN A 28 8.50 -17.50 -0.29
N LEU A 29 8.95 -16.25 -0.32
CA LEU A 29 10.09 -15.82 -1.14
C LEU A 29 11.40 -16.38 -0.58
N GLN A 30 12.40 -16.53 -1.43
CA GLN A 30 13.77 -16.86 -1.04
C GLN A 30 14.66 -15.62 -1.16
N SER A 31 15.68 -15.46 -0.31
CA SER A 31 16.62 -14.34 -0.31
C SER A 31 18.07 -14.79 -0.14
N ARG A 32 18.52 -15.78 -0.94
CA ARG A 32 19.85 -16.38 -0.75
C ARG A 32 20.88 -15.94 -1.77
N THR A 33 20.53 -15.96 -3.03
CA THR A 33 21.49 -15.76 -4.13
C THR A 33 20.88 -14.82 -5.16
N VAL A 34 21.55 -13.71 -5.43
CA VAL A 34 21.16 -12.76 -6.48
C VAL A 34 21.06 -13.46 -7.82
N GLY A 35 19.99 -13.22 -8.55
CA GLY A 35 19.67 -13.88 -9.82
C GLY A 35 18.94 -15.22 -9.67
N ALA A 36 18.87 -15.80 -8.46
CA ALA A 36 18.18 -17.07 -8.26
C ALA A 36 16.67 -16.89 -8.11
N ARG A 37 15.94 -17.90 -8.60
CA ARG A 37 14.50 -18.07 -8.43
C ARG A 37 14.25 -19.27 -7.52
N GLY A 38 13.13 -19.26 -6.84
CA GLY A 38 12.73 -20.39 -6.02
C GLY A 38 11.81 -19.98 -4.88
N CYS A 39 11.09 -20.95 -4.32
CA CYS A 39 10.48 -20.83 -3.02
C CYS A 39 11.51 -21.15 -1.94
N GLY A 40 11.47 -20.43 -0.83
CA GLY A 40 12.46 -20.67 0.20
C GLY A 40 12.16 -19.93 1.48
N THR A 41 13.20 -19.67 2.21
CA THR A 41 13.16 -18.94 3.46
C THR A 41 13.80 -17.56 3.26
N ASN A 42 13.12 -16.53 3.72
CA ASN A 42 13.64 -15.19 3.92
C ASN A 42 13.36 -14.79 5.38
N ARG A 43 13.85 -13.62 5.79
CA ARG A 43 13.64 -13.05 7.13
C ARG A 43 13.21 -11.60 7.03
N ASP A 44 12.32 -11.34 6.09
CA ASP A 44 11.94 -10.01 5.69
C ASP A 44 10.47 -9.76 6.05
N GLY A 45 10.11 -8.51 6.29
CA GLY A 45 8.76 -8.07 6.57
C GLY A 45 8.44 -6.73 5.93
N GLU A 46 7.29 -6.15 6.24
CA GLU A 46 6.80 -4.90 5.68
C GLU A 46 6.93 -4.81 4.15
N PRO A 47 6.31 -5.74 3.42
CA PRO A 47 6.56 -5.79 2.00
C PRO A 47 5.77 -4.75 1.22
N ALA A 48 6.47 -3.99 0.37
CA ALA A 48 5.90 -3.19 -0.70
C ALA A 48 5.82 -4.00 -2.00
N ILE A 49 4.75 -3.83 -2.78
CA ILE A 49 4.59 -4.47 -4.08
C ILE A 49 4.13 -3.47 -5.12
N ARG A 50 4.71 -3.53 -6.32
CA ARG A 50 4.27 -2.78 -7.51
C ARG A 50 4.28 -3.66 -8.74
N ILE A 51 3.35 -3.41 -9.66
CA ILE A 51 3.25 -4.10 -10.94
C ILE A 51 3.28 -3.06 -12.05
N SER A 52 4.23 -3.19 -12.99
CA SER A 52 4.32 -2.30 -14.13
C SER A 52 3.20 -2.54 -15.14
N ARG A 53 3.04 -1.62 -16.09
CA ARG A 53 2.09 -1.77 -17.22
C ARG A 53 2.38 -2.97 -18.13
N THR A 54 3.57 -3.54 -18.04
CA THR A 54 3.98 -4.75 -18.77
C THR A 54 3.96 -5.99 -17.89
N ASP A 55 3.24 -5.92 -16.76
CA ASP A 55 3.06 -7.04 -15.83
C ASP A 55 4.36 -7.55 -15.21
N ASN A 56 5.39 -6.69 -15.10
CA ASN A 56 6.53 -6.98 -14.24
C ASN A 56 6.17 -6.67 -12.79
N VAL A 57 6.44 -7.63 -11.93
CA VAL A 57 6.26 -7.55 -10.48
C VAL A 57 7.57 -7.11 -9.84
N PHE A 58 7.50 -6.12 -8.97
CA PHE A 58 8.58 -5.66 -8.10
C PHE A 58 8.08 -5.74 -6.66
N LEU A 59 8.81 -6.45 -5.83
CA LEU A 59 8.46 -6.66 -4.43
C LEU A 59 9.68 -6.35 -3.58
N GLY A 60 9.56 -5.39 -2.69
CA GLY A 60 10.54 -5.06 -1.66
C GLY A 60 10.11 -5.56 -0.30
N ALA A 61 11.04 -5.88 0.59
CA ALA A 61 10.76 -6.15 1.99
C ALA A 61 12.00 -5.87 2.86
N GLU A 62 11.78 -5.39 4.09
CA GLU A 62 12.86 -5.10 5.02
C GLU A 62 13.32 -6.33 5.79
N ARG A 63 14.61 -6.39 6.12
CA ARG A 63 15.21 -7.42 7.01
C ARG A 63 15.33 -6.98 8.46
N GLY A 64 14.91 -5.78 8.77
CA GLY A 64 15.08 -5.10 10.04
C GLY A 64 16.13 -4.01 9.97
N ILE A 65 16.11 -3.12 10.96
CA ILE A 65 16.94 -1.92 11.04
C ILE A 65 18.43 -2.27 10.88
N GLY A 66 19.08 -1.65 9.89
CA GLY A 66 20.49 -1.85 9.59
C GLY A 66 20.83 -3.20 8.94
N MET A 67 19.84 -4.02 8.60
CA MET A 67 20.05 -5.33 7.97
C MET A 67 19.80 -5.34 6.46
N GLY A 68 19.34 -4.24 5.91
CA GLY A 68 19.05 -4.06 4.49
C GLY A 68 17.60 -4.32 4.12
N SER A 69 17.27 -3.94 2.89
CA SER A 69 15.97 -4.15 2.28
C SER A 69 16.14 -4.96 1.01
N ASP A 70 15.52 -6.12 0.97
CA ASP A 70 15.61 -7.10 -0.10
C ASP A 70 14.62 -6.77 -1.23
N LEU A 71 14.98 -7.03 -2.47
CA LEU A 71 14.12 -6.84 -3.64
C LEU A 71 13.99 -8.13 -4.45
N TRP A 72 12.79 -8.38 -4.94
CA TRP A 72 12.48 -9.44 -5.92
C TRP A 72 11.83 -8.84 -7.16
N ARG A 73 12.07 -9.49 -8.28
CA ARG A 73 11.53 -9.15 -9.58
C ARG A 73 10.95 -10.38 -10.26
N GLY A 74 9.88 -10.19 -11.01
CA GLY A 74 9.29 -11.27 -11.80
C GLY A 74 8.30 -10.74 -12.82
N SER A 75 7.48 -11.62 -13.37
CA SER A 75 6.40 -11.26 -14.28
C SER A 75 5.14 -12.03 -13.91
N THR A 76 3.98 -11.40 -14.05
CA THR A 76 2.71 -12.12 -13.90
C THR A 76 2.46 -13.06 -15.09
N GLY A 77 3.14 -12.81 -16.22
CA GLY A 77 3.00 -13.59 -17.45
C GLY A 77 1.62 -13.48 -18.10
N PRO A 78 1.39 -14.18 -19.21
CA PRO A 78 0.10 -14.17 -19.90
C PRO A 78 -1.04 -14.58 -18.97
N ALA A 79 -2.06 -13.73 -18.86
CA ALA A 79 -3.22 -13.93 -18.01
C ALA A 79 -2.93 -14.11 -16.51
N GLY A 80 -1.82 -13.52 -16.00
CA GLY A 80 -1.46 -13.55 -14.58
C GLY A 80 -1.16 -14.94 -13.99
N ARG A 81 -0.96 -15.94 -14.84
CA ARG A 81 -0.88 -17.35 -14.41
C ARG A 81 0.49 -17.79 -13.91
N HIS A 82 1.54 -17.05 -14.20
CA HIS A 82 2.92 -17.46 -13.97
C HIS A 82 3.53 -16.88 -12.69
N ALA A 83 2.98 -15.80 -12.15
CA ALA A 83 3.50 -15.24 -10.92
C ALA A 83 3.24 -16.16 -9.72
N SER A 84 4.29 -16.51 -9.04
CA SER A 84 4.28 -17.20 -7.75
C SER A 84 5.55 -16.82 -6.99
N ALA A 85 5.60 -17.07 -5.69
CA ALA A 85 6.82 -16.84 -4.91
C ALA A 85 8.05 -17.54 -5.53
N CYS A 86 7.86 -18.71 -6.15
CA CYS A 86 8.95 -19.48 -6.74
C CYS A 86 9.44 -18.95 -8.09
N THR A 87 8.70 -18.04 -8.75
CA THR A 87 9.06 -17.47 -10.04
C THR A 87 9.66 -16.07 -9.93
N LEU A 88 9.58 -15.44 -8.76
CA LEU A 88 10.24 -14.17 -8.49
C LEU A 88 11.74 -14.41 -8.30
N GLU A 89 12.54 -13.59 -8.95
CA GLU A 89 13.99 -13.61 -8.90
C GLU A 89 14.48 -12.64 -7.83
N TYR A 90 15.36 -13.11 -6.97
CA TYR A 90 15.98 -12.27 -5.95
C TYR A 90 17.01 -11.33 -6.57
N ARG A 91 16.90 -10.03 -6.30
CA ARG A 91 17.73 -8.96 -6.87
C ARG A 91 18.75 -8.38 -5.89
N GLY A 92 18.83 -8.91 -4.67
CA GLY A 92 19.71 -8.40 -3.63
C GLY A 92 19.12 -7.20 -2.89
N GLN A 93 19.99 -6.34 -2.41
CA GLN A 93 19.67 -5.15 -1.62
C GLN A 93 20.06 -3.87 -2.39
N PRO A 94 19.15 -3.28 -3.16
CA PRO A 94 19.47 -2.13 -4.04
C PRO A 94 20.03 -0.91 -3.30
N ASN A 95 19.61 -0.72 -2.03
CA ASN A 95 20.00 0.42 -1.21
C ASN A 95 21.27 0.18 -0.39
N ALA A 96 21.89 -1.00 -0.47
CA ALA A 96 23.15 -1.26 0.19
C ALA A 96 24.29 -0.52 -0.52
N THR A 97 25.04 0.27 0.23
CA THR A 97 26.23 0.97 -0.29
C THR A 97 27.48 0.17 0.01
N SER A 98 28.38 0.10 -0.98
CA SER A 98 29.69 -0.54 -0.84
C SER A 98 30.46 0.13 0.31
N GLY A 99 30.85 -0.62 1.31
CA GLY A 99 31.67 -0.16 2.44
C GLY A 99 30.95 0.50 3.61
N THR A 100 29.67 0.72 3.54
CA THR A 100 28.88 1.33 4.65
C THR A 100 27.93 0.36 5.35
N GLY A 101 27.94 -0.91 4.93
CA GLY A 101 26.98 -1.91 5.42
C GLY A 101 25.64 -1.83 4.69
N ALA A 102 24.73 -2.70 5.06
CA ALA A 102 23.39 -2.71 4.52
C ALA A 102 22.62 -1.49 5.01
N ALA A 103 22.05 -0.72 4.07
CA ALA A 103 20.95 0.19 4.38
C ALA A 103 19.71 -0.67 4.65
N GLY A 104 18.85 -0.26 5.56
CA GLY A 104 17.65 -1.04 5.82
C GLY A 104 16.84 -0.52 6.99
N GLY A 105 15.63 -0.73 6.85
CA GLY A 105 14.48 -0.30 7.59
C GLY A 105 13.31 -0.39 6.64
N ASP A 106 12.31 0.44 6.82
CA ASP A 106 11.15 0.53 5.95
C ASP A 106 11.53 0.63 4.47
N ILE A 107 10.69 0.13 3.60
CA ILE A 107 10.93 0.12 2.16
C ILE A 107 9.65 0.44 1.39
N ASP A 108 9.76 1.27 0.36
CA ASP A 108 8.72 1.38 -0.66
C ASP A 108 9.33 1.31 -2.08
N VAL A 109 8.51 0.90 -3.03
CA VAL A 109 8.89 0.73 -4.43
C VAL A 109 7.99 1.57 -5.32
N ALA A 110 8.55 2.26 -6.30
CA ALA A 110 7.79 2.94 -7.33
C ALA A 110 8.24 2.54 -8.73
N VAL A 111 7.28 2.54 -9.67
CA VAL A 111 7.54 2.24 -11.07
C VAL A 111 7.08 3.43 -11.91
N GLY A 112 7.95 3.93 -12.80
CA GLY A 112 7.60 5.00 -13.72
C GLY A 112 6.41 4.63 -14.60
N SER A 113 5.60 5.60 -14.95
CA SER A 113 4.38 5.38 -15.74
C SER A 113 4.62 5.42 -17.25
N ALA A 114 5.81 5.76 -17.70
CA ALA A 114 6.25 5.74 -19.09
C ALA A 114 7.62 5.07 -19.22
N LYS A 115 7.87 4.52 -20.38
CA LYS A 115 9.18 3.95 -20.70
C LYS A 115 10.21 5.05 -20.95
N ASN A 116 11.45 4.79 -20.54
CA ASN A 116 12.60 5.61 -20.88
C ASN A 116 13.05 5.38 -22.34
N ALA A 117 14.11 6.08 -22.76
CA ALA A 117 14.65 5.98 -24.12
C ALA A 117 15.14 4.56 -24.49
N GLN A 118 15.46 3.72 -23.51
CA GLN A 118 15.88 2.33 -23.69
C GLN A 118 14.70 1.36 -23.75
N GLY A 119 13.48 1.83 -23.60
CA GLY A 119 12.26 1.02 -23.69
C GLY A 119 11.86 0.31 -22.39
N HIS A 120 12.47 0.68 -21.25
CA HIS A 120 12.22 0.13 -19.92
C HIS A 120 11.48 1.09 -19.01
N TYR A 121 10.72 0.55 -18.06
CA TYR A 121 10.13 1.35 -17.00
C TYR A 121 11.17 1.58 -15.90
N PRO A 122 11.45 2.85 -15.51
CA PRO A 122 12.33 3.10 -14.36
C PRO A 122 11.68 2.59 -13.07
N VAL A 123 12.53 2.02 -12.21
CA VAL A 123 12.12 1.51 -10.89
C VAL A 123 12.92 2.25 -9.82
N TYR A 124 12.24 2.69 -8.79
CA TYR A 124 12.82 3.37 -7.64
C TYR A 124 12.54 2.56 -6.39
N VAL A 125 13.55 2.42 -5.55
CA VAL A 125 13.43 1.74 -4.25
C VAL A 125 13.88 2.73 -3.19
N ALA A 126 12.93 3.24 -2.42
CA ALA A 126 13.21 4.03 -1.22
C ALA A 126 13.43 3.07 -0.05
N SER A 127 14.36 3.39 0.82
CA SER A 127 14.61 2.62 2.04
C SER A 127 15.14 3.51 3.15
N LEU A 128 14.61 3.33 4.34
CA LEU A 128 15.08 3.98 5.55
C LEU A 128 16.51 3.50 5.87
N ASN A 129 17.40 4.42 6.16
CA ASN A 129 18.79 4.14 6.44
C ASN A 129 19.27 4.89 7.70
N GLY A 130 19.07 4.27 8.86
CA GLY A 130 19.50 4.85 10.12
C GLY A 130 18.87 6.19 10.49
N GLY A 131 17.61 6.40 10.07
CA GLY A 131 16.86 7.64 10.31
C GLY A 131 17.00 8.68 9.20
N SER A 132 17.50 8.29 8.03
CA SER A 132 17.43 9.06 6.79
C SER A 132 17.02 8.14 5.64
N VAL A 133 16.62 8.70 4.50
CA VAL A 133 16.11 7.94 3.37
C VAL A 133 17.12 7.88 2.25
N SER A 134 17.31 6.69 1.68
CA SER A 134 18.06 6.49 0.43
C SER A 134 17.13 6.03 -0.69
N VAL A 135 17.43 6.42 -1.93
CA VAL A 135 16.70 5.97 -3.12
C VAL A 135 17.67 5.32 -4.09
N ALA A 136 17.52 4.00 -4.28
CA ALA A 136 18.14 3.27 -5.36
C ALA A 136 17.27 3.35 -6.61
N ARG A 137 17.87 3.44 -7.78
CA ARG A 137 17.16 3.57 -9.04
C ARG A 137 17.68 2.59 -10.08
N SER A 138 16.77 2.14 -10.92
CA SER A 138 17.02 1.27 -12.06
C SER A 138 16.39 1.87 -13.30
N ALA A 139 17.14 1.85 -14.42
CA ALA A 139 16.68 2.27 -15.74
C ALA A 139 16.31 1.08 -16.65
N ASP A 140 16.34 -0.16 -16.14
CA ASP A 140 16.24 -1.38 -16.93
C ASP A 140 15.27 -2.42 -16.31
N ASP A 141 14.13 -1.95 -15.78
CA ASP A 141 13.11 -2.80 -15.13
C ASP A 141 13.68 -3.58 -13.94
N ALA A 142 14.50 -2.97 -13.10
CA ALA A 142 15.15 -3.55 -11.92
C ALA A 142 16.10 -4.73 -12.25
N GLN A 143 16.73 -4.73 -13.40
CA GLN A 143 17.79 -5.70 -13.71
C GLN A 143 19.11 -5.27 -13.07
N THR A 144 19.41 -3.97 -13.14
CA THR A 144 20.56 -3.37 -12.45
C THR A 144 20.12 -2.13 -11.68
N PHE A 145 20.88 -1.78 -10.65
CA PHE A 145 20.70 -0.58 -9.85
C PHE A 145 22.00 0.23 -9.83
N ASP A 146 21.87 1.52 -9.57
CA ASP A 146 23.04 2.35 -9.35
C ASP A 146 23.87 1.82 -8.17
N ILE A 147 25.19 1.90 -8.30
CA ILE A 147 26.14 1.42 -7.28
C ILE A 147 26.02 2.21 -5.98
N SER A 148 25.67 3.48 -6.10
CA SER A 148 25.56 4.39 -4.94
C SER A 148 24.16 4.96 -4.91
N PRO A 149 23.26 4.42 -4.08
CA PRO A 149 21.96 5.00 -3.83
C PRO A 149 22.11 6.43 -3.32
N PHE A 150 21.24 7.32 -3.80
CA PHE A 150 21.28 8.71 -3.38
C PHE A 150 20.66 8.85 -1.99
N GLN A 151 21.42 9.43 -1.05
CA GLN A 151 20.92 9.80 0.27
C GLN A 151 20.17 11.13 0.14
N VAL A 152 18.87 11.14 0.41
CA VAL A 152 17.99 12.27 0.05
C VAL A 152 17.59 13.14 1.24
N SER A 153 17.79 12.66 2.45
CA SER A 153 17.39 13.39 3.65
C SER A 153 18.49 13.41 4.71
N ILE A 154 18.39 14.34 5.64
CA ILE A 154 19.22 14.39 6.83
C ILE A 154 18.66 13.43 7.90
N PRO A 155 19.49 12.93 8.83
CA PRO A 155 19.02 12.05 9.90
C PRO A 155 17.92 12.70 10.74
N GLY A 156 16.88 11.92 11.04
CA GLY A 156 15.71 12.35 11.80
C GLY A 156 14.40 12.12 11.05
N ASP A 157 14.43 11.26 10.04
CA ASP A 157 13.25 10.87 9.27
C ASP A 157 12.78 9.48 9.67
N ASP A 158 11.49 9.25 9.55
CA ASP A 158 10.85 7.96 9.77
C ASP A 158 9.77 7.74 8.72
N ARG A 159 9.64 6.52 8.29
CA ARG A 159 8.73 6.01 7.27
C ARG A 159 8.69 6.86 5.99
N GLU A 160 9.13 6.28 4.92
CA GLU A 160 9.15 6.91 3.59
C GLU A 160 8.17 6.22 2.63
N TRP A 161 7.67 7.02 1.69
CA TRP A 161 6.85 6.56 0.58
C TRP A 161 7.33 7.19 -0.72
N ILE A 162 7.34 6.41 -1.80
CA ILE A 162 7.80 6.86 -3.11
C ILE A 162 6.75 6.60 -4.18
N ALA A 163 6.53 7.59 -5.06
CA ALA A 163 5.66 7.47 -6.23
C ALA A 163 6.37 8.06 -7.45
N ALA A 164 6.14 7.48 -8.64
CA ALA A 164 6.84 7.90 -9.87
C ALA A 164 5.85 8.31 -10.96
N TYR A 165 6.22 9.28 -11.79
CA TYR A 165 5.45 9.79 -12.91
C TYR A 165 6.30 9.88 -14.17
N GLY A 166 5.72 9.49 -15.32
CA GLY A 166 6.48 9.49 -16.58
C GLY A 166 7.68 8.54 -16.54
N SER A 167 8.77 8.95 -17.16
CA SER A 167 10.01 8.18 -17.23
C SER A 167 11.15 8.72 -16.34
N SER A 168 10.95 9.88 -15.67
CA SER A 168 12.04 10.53 -14.95
C SER A 168 11.63 11.32 -13.70
N THR A 169 10.33 11.46 -13.42
CA THR A 169 9.86 12.20 -12.26
C THR A 169 9.46 11.24 -11.13
N SER A 170 9.84 11.56 -9.91
CA SER A 170 9.39 10.87 -8.70
C SER A 170 9.17 11.84 -7.55
N LEU A 171 8.21 11.50 -6.68
CA LEU A 171 8.00 12.14 -5.40
C LEU A 171 8.37 11.17 -4.29
N LEU A 172 9.04 11.67 -3.27
CA LEU A 172 9.36 10.98 -2.05
C LEU A 172 8.75 11.74 -0.89
N SER A 173 7.97 11.10 -0.05
CA SER A 173 7.48 11.69 1.20
C SER A 173 7.99 10.91 2.39
N PHE A 174 8.21 11.60 3.51
CA PHE A 174 8.60 11.00 4.79
C PHE A 174 8.15 11.90 5.94
N HIS A 175 8.11 11.32 7.13
CA HIS A 175 7.82 12.04 8.36
C HIS A 175 9.11 12.68 8.88
N ASP A 176 9.22 14.00 8.84
CA ASP A 176 10.32 14.74 9.44
C ASP A 176 10.11 14.80 10.95
N MET A 177 10.90 14.05 11.71
CA MET A 177 10.79 13.98 13.17
C MET A 177 11.13 15.29 13.86
N SER A 178 11.83 16.22 13.21
CA SER A 178 12.17 17.52 13.78
C SER A 178 11.01 18.50 13.78
N THR A 179 10.14 18.42 12.78
CA THR A 179 8.95 19.28 12.61
C THR A 179 7.65 18.55 12.90
N ASN A 180 7.68 17.21 12.93
CA ASN A 180 6.52 16.31 12.91
C ASN A 180 5.62 16.51 11.67
N ASN A 181 6.09 17.17 10.62
CA ASN A 181 5.35 17.35 9.39
C ASN A 181 5.73 16.25 8.37
N ILE A 182 5.01 16.20 7.28
CA ILE A 182 5.27 15.30 6.16
C ILE A 182 5.96 16.11 5.06
N ASP A 183 7.25 15.91 4.90
CA ASP A 183 8.04 16.52 3.84
C ASP A 183 7.82 15.78 2.52
N VAL A 184 7.79 16.53 1.42
CA VAL A 184 7.68 15.99 0.06
C VAL A 184 8.84 16.51 -0.78
N LEU A 185 9.70 15.59 -1.21
CA LEU A 185 10.78 15.87 -2.15
C LEU A 185 10.39 15.42 -3.55
N ARG A 186 10.95 16.11 -4.54
CA ARG A 186 10.74 15.81 -5.96
C ARG A 186 12.05 15.66 -6.68
N SER A 187 12.10 14.67 -7.57
CA SER A 187 13.15 14.50 -8.57
C SER A 187 12.53 14.55 -9.96
N ASP A 188 13.10 15.34 -10.86
CA ASP A 188 12.79 15.34 -12.29
C ASP A 188 13.96 14.78 -13.13
N SER A 189 14.97 14.23 -12.46
CA SER A 189 16.21 13.73 -13.05
C SER A 189 16.33 12.20 -13.01
N GLY A 190 15.23 11.49 -12.91
CA GLY A 190 15.26 10.03 -12.81
C GLY A 190 15.81 9.53 -11.48
N GLY A 191 15.62 10.27 -10.38
CA GLY A 191 16.11 9.89 -9.05
C GLY A 191 17.58 10.24 -8.79
N LEU A 192 18.23 11.01 -9.68
CA LEU A 192 19.62 11.47 -9.48
C LEU A 192 19.73 12.54 -8.41
N LEU A 193 18.75 13.41 -8.33
CA LEU A 193 18.70 14.53 -7.40
C LEU A 193 17.27 14.72 -6.89
N TYR A 194 17.13 14.83 -5.60
CA TYR A 194 15.89 15.23 -4.94
C TYR A 194 16.05 16.61 -4.31
N ALA A 195 15.01 17.44 -4.46
CA ALA A 195 14.91 18.71 -3.79
C ALA A 195 13.58 18.79 -3.07
N GLN A 196 13.51 19.48 -1.93
CA GLN A 196 12.25 19.71 -1.24
C GLN A 196 11.33 20.52 -2.15
N ALA A 197 10.17 19.94 -2.47
CA ALA A 197 9.16 20.60 -3.29
C ALA A 197 8.14 21.31 -2.41
N SER A 198 7.68 20.65 -1.32
CA SER A 198 6.66 21.17 -0.42
C SER A 198 6.59 20.36 0.88
N ARG A 199 5.59 20.68 1.70
CA ARG A 199 5.07 19.86 2.78
C ARG A 199 3.64 19.45 2.49
N ALA A 200 3.28 18.23 2.83
CA ALA A 200 1.92 17.73 2.60
C ALA A 200 0.87 18.41 3.49
N ILE A 201 1.31 19.01 4.60
CA ILE A 201 0.48 19.80 5.50
C ILE A 201 1.13 21.18 5.63
N SER A 202 0.36 22.26 5.47
CA SER A 202 0.89 23.61 5.67
C SER A 202 1.39 23.80 7.09
N ASP A 203 2.55 24.44 7.29
CA ASP A 203 3.14 24.67 8.61
C ASP A 203 2.24 25.47 9.56
N GLY A 204 1.33 26.28 9.03
CA GLY A 204 0.32 27.00 9.81
C GLY A 204 -0.89 26.15 10.22
N ASP A 205 -1.02 24.94 9.74
CA ASP A 205 -2.10 24.02 10.12
C ASP A 205 -1.68 23.24 11.38
N TYR A 206 -2.55 23.19 12.40
CA TYR A 206 -2.28 22.46 13.65
C TYR A 206 -1.94 20.98 13.45
N LYS A 207 -2.35 20.40 12.33
CA LYS A 207 -2.06 19.01 11.98
C LYS A 207 -0.59 18.77 11.61
N ALA A 208 0.15 19.83 11.23
CA ALA A 208 1.56 19.71 10.91
C ALA A 208 2.39 19.19 12.09
N GLY A 209 2.08 19.65 13.30
CA GLY A 209 2.79 19.25 14.52
C GLY A 209 2.32 17.94 15.16
N GLN A 210 1.24 17.34 14.66
CA GLN A 210 0.71 16.07 15.17
C GLN A 210 -0.07 15.34 14.07
N ASN A 211 0.54 14.31 13.50
CA ASN A 211 -0.06 13.46 12.49
C ASN A 211 0.65 12.09 12.46
N GLN A 212 0.05 11.15 11.75
CA GLN A 212 0.68 9.90 11.33
C GLN A 212 0.49 9.80 9.83
N LEU A 213 1.58 9.80 9.08
CA LEU A 213 1.52 9.69 7.62
C LEU A 213 1.05 8.31 7.18
N GLY A 214 0.58 8.24 5.95
CA GLY A 214 0.37 7.03 5.18
C GLY A 214 1.02 7.16 3.80
N ASN A 215 0.64 6.34 2.85
CA ASN A 215 1.30 6.29 1.57
C ASN A 215 1.03 7.52 0.68
N LEU A 216 1.96 7.75 -0.24
CA LEU A 216 1.90 8.71 -1.33
C LEU A 216 1.58 8.00 -2.65
N VAL A 217 0.65 8.53 -3.45
CA VAL A 217 0.39 8.02 -4.80
C VAL A 217 0.22 9.14 -5.82
N ILE A 218 0.47 8.83 -7.09
CA ILE A 218 0.33 9.75 -8.22
C ILE A 218 -0.71 9.19 -9.21
N ASP A 219 -1.60 10.05 -9.73
CA ASP A 219 -2.46 9.69 -10.85
C ASP A 219 -1.66 9.74 -12.16
N HIS A 220 -1.41 8.58 -12.73
CA HIS A 220 -0.62 8.44 -13.94
C HIS A 220 -1.40 8.68 -15.23
N ARG A 221 -2.72 8.86 -15.17
CA ARG A 221 -3.58 8.79 -16.34
C ARG A 221 -4.49 9.98 -16.53
N ASN A 222 -4.91 10.60 -15.44
CA ASN A 222 -5.82 11.73 -15.50
C ASN A 222 -5.10 13.01 -15.09
N THR A 223 -4.75 13.82 -16.09
CA THR A 223 -4.12 15.13 -15.90
C THR A 223 -5.09 16.28 -16.05
N ALA A 224 -6.40 16.02 -16.17
CA ALA A 224 -7.41 17.09 -16.24
C ALA A 224 -7.40 17.92 -14.94
N GLY A 225 -7.33 19.23 -15.08
CA GLY A 225 -7.30 20.17 -13.94
C GLY A 225 -5.94 20.30 -13.25
N THR A 226 -4.87 19.69 -13.80
CA THR A 226 -3.50 19.91 -13.30
C THR A 226 -2.92 21.21 -13.84
N VAL A 227 -1.98 21.78 -13.09
CA VAL A 227 -1.22 22.97 -13.47
C VAL A 227 0.28 22.63 -13.44
N SER A 228 1.07 23.33 -14.25
CA SER A 228 2.52 23.17 -14.24
C SER A 228 3.12 23.66 -12.93
N GLY A 229 4.23 23.05 -12.55
CA GLY A 229 5.05 23.53 -11.43
C GLY A 229 5.67 24.91 -11.69
N PRO A 230 6.32 25.51 -10.68
CA PRO A 230 6.77 26.91 -10.69
C PRO A 230 7.68 27.28 -11.85
N THR A 231 8.47 26.35 -12.40
CA THR A 231 9.39 26.58 -13.53
C THR A 231 9.03 25.74 -14.75
N GLY A 232 7.74 25.36 -14.90
CA GLY A 232 7.25 24.62 -16.06
C GLY A 232 7.36 23.10 -15.96
N GLN A 233 7.61 22.56 -14.78
CA GLN A 233 7.62 21.12 -14.56
C GLN A 233 6.23 20.50 -14.84
N PRO A 234 6.18 19.22 -15.24
CA PRO A 234 4.92 18.52 -15.44
C PRO A 234 4.02 18.56 -14.21
N GLY A 235 2.78 19.03 -14.37
CA GLY A 235 1.74 18.93 -13.37
C GLY A 235 1.06 17.56 -13.43
N PHE A 236 0.75 16.99 -12.27
CA PHE A 236 -0.04 15.78 -12.10
C PHE A 236 -0.74 15.81 -10.75
N TRP A 237 -1.76 14.98 -10.60
CA TRP A 237 -2.41 14.78 -9.31
C TRP A 237 -1.56 13.87 -8.43
N ALA A 238 -1.30 14.30 -7.19
CA ALA A 238 -0.67 13.50 -6.16
C ALA A 238 -1.51 13.53 -4.87
N TYR A 239 -1.47 12.44 -4.13
CA TYR A 239 -2.29 12.24 -2.93
C TYR A 239 -1.43 11.65 -1.83
N GLN A 240 -1.39 12.34 -0.67
CA GLN A 240 -0.73 11.90 0.55
C GLN A 240 -1.79 11.61 1.61
N SER A 241 -1.94 10.37 2.03
CA SER A 241 -2.84 10.01 3.12
C SER A 241 -2.18 10.28 4.48
N PHE A 242 -2.99 10.64 5.48
CA PHE A 242 -2.54 10.76 6.86
C PHE A 242 -3.73 10.76 7.83
N VAL A 243 -3.45 10.56 9.11
CA VAL A 243 -4.40 10.76 10.22
C VAL A 243 -3.86 11.83 11.15
N ALA A 244 -4.78 12.60 11.76
CA ALA A 244 -4.43 13.70 12.65
C ALA A 244 -5.57 13.94 13.67
N PRO A 245 -5.36 14.81 14.67
CA PRO A 245 -6.45 15.23 15.54
C PRO A 245 -7.56 15.93 14.75
N SER A 246 -8.80 15.72 15.15
CA SER A 246 -9.98 16.36 14.53
C SER A 246 -10.19 17.81 14.94
N ALA A 247 -9.38 18.33 15.88
CA ALA A 247 -9.39 19.72 16.34
C ALA A 247 -8.03 20.10 16.94
N PRO A 248 -7.67 21.40 16.95
CA PRO A 248 -6.47 21.88 17.64
C PRO A 248 -6.42 21.44 19.10
N GLY A 249 -5.22 21.02 19.56
CA GLY A 249 -5.01 20.54 20.94
C GLY A 249 -5.58 19.15 21.24
N GLY A 250 -6.09 18.44 20.25
CA GLY A 250 -6.50 17.04 20.39
C GLY A 250 -5.31 16.14 20.74
N SER A 251 -5.50 15.18 21.65
CA SER A 251 -4.44 14.27 22.12
C SER A 251 -4.31 12.99 21.28
N LYS A 252 -5.15 12.79 20.27
CA LYS A 252 -5.19 11.58 19.44
C LYS A 252 -5.36 11.94 17.98
N ASN A 253 -4.68 11.24 17.11
CA ASN A 253 -4.98 11.25 15.68
C ASN A 253 -6.26 10.44 15.46
N ASN A 254 -7.38 11.08 15.37
CA ASN A 254 -8.70 10.45 15.39
C ASN A 254 -9.60 10.78 14.19
N GLU A 255 -9.04 11.45 13.19
CA GLU A 255 -9.70 11.75 11.91
C GLU A 255 -8.75 11.45 10.74
N ALA A 256 -9.29 10.91 9.64
CA ALA A 256 -8.51 10.61 8.44
C ALA A 256 -8.59 11.75 7.43
N PHE A 257 -7.46 12.02 6.77
CA PHE A 257 -7.26 13.10 5.82
C PHE A 257 -6.52 12.59 4.57
N VAL A 258 -6.66 13.35 3.48
CA VAL A 258 -5.82 13.23 2.30
C VAL A 258 -5.38 14.63 1.90
N SER A 259 -4.08 14.86 1.78
CA SER A 259 -3.53 16.04 1.11
C SER A 259 -3.49 15.81 -0.39
N VAL A 260 -3.97 16.77 -1.16
CA VAL A 260 -4.13 16.68 -2.61
C VAL A 260 -3.33 17.77 -3.29
N SER A 261 -2.50 17.38 -4.24
CA SER A 261 -1.73 18.25 -5.12
C SER A 261 -2.25 18.12 -6.55
N ASN A 262 -2.32 19.22 -7.30
CA ASN A 262 -2.60 19.23 -8.73
C ASN A 262 -1.48 19.85 -9.57
N ASP A 263 -0.37 20.19 -8.93
CA ASP A 263 0.79 20.86 -9.54
C ASP A 263 2.05 19.99 -9.54
N GLY A 264 1.88 18.68 -9.35
CA GLY A 264 3.00 17.76 -9.33
C GLY A 264 3.78 17.71 -8.02
N GLY A 265 3.13 18.01 -6.91
CA GLY A 265 3.71 17.91 -5.57
C GLY A 265 4.34 19.23 -5.07
N PHE A 266 4.19 20.35 -5.77
CA PHE A 266 4.71 21.64 -5.31
C PHE A 266 3.82 22.32 -4.27
N SER A 267 2.55 21.99 -4.23
CA SER A 267 1.64 22.40 -3.15
C SER A 267 0.59 21.35 -2.86
N PHE A 268 0.08 21.37 -1.62
CA PHE A 268 -0.94 20.43 -1.18
C PHE A 268 -2.08 21.15 -0.47
N ALA A 269 -3.30 20.67 -0.69
CA ALA A 269 -4.51 21.11 0.02
C ALA A 269 -5.07 19.94 0.85
N VAL A 270 -5.14 20.12 2.17
CA VAL A 270 -5.66 19.10 3.11
C VAL A 270 -7.17 18.95 2.95
N ARG A 271 -7.65 17.72 2.85
CA ARG A 271 -9.06 17.35 2.77
C ARG A 271 -9.42 16.35 3.86
N ALA A 272 -10.37 16.69 4.71
CA ALA A 272 -10.90 15.77 5.70
C ALA A 272 -11.84 14.74 5.05
N ILE A 273 -11.78 13.49 5.49
CA ILE A 273 -12.71 12.46 5.04
C ILE A 273 -13.95 12.46 5.94
N PRO A 274 -15.15 12.72 5.39
CA PRO A 274 -16.38 12.76 6.18
C PRO A 274 -16.65 11.46 6.94
N CYS A 275 -17.22 11.56 8.14
CA CYS A 275 -17.57 10.44 9.00
C CYS A 275 -16.35 9.56 9.42
N SER A 276 -15.12 10.06 9.30
CA SER A 276 -13.92 9.31 9.68
C SER A 276 -13.57 9.44 11.15
N ARG A 277 -14.13 10.41 11.86
CA ARG A 277 -13.86 10.63 13.28
C ARG A 277 -14.15 9.41 14.11
N SER A 278 -13.17 8.98 14.89
CA SER A 278 -13.25 7.86 15.82
C SER A 278 -13.07 8.33 17.27
N ARG A 279 -13.64 7.59 18.21
CA ARG A 279 -13.32 7.74 19.65
C ARG A 279 -12.01 7.05 20.01
N LEU A 280 -11.57 6.12 19.18
CA LEU A 280 -10.28 5.45 19.25
C LEU A 280 -9.26 6.29 18.47
N GLY A 281 -7.97 6.14 18.74
CA GLY A 281 -6.94 6.65 17.84
C GLY A 281 -6.99 5.91 16.51
N LEU A 282 -6.40 6.51 15.49
CA LEU A 282 -6.21 5.91 14.16
C LEU A 282 -4.71 5.69 13.87
N ASP A 283 -3.87 5.79 14.89
CA ASP A 283 -2.41 5.63 14.81
C ASP A 283 -1.97 4.17 14.71
N HIS A 284 -2.80 3.31 14.12
CA HIS A 284 -2.57 1.87 14.09
C HIS A 284 -2.05 1.45 12.72
N ALA A 285 -0.86 1.91 12.41
CA ALA A 285 -0.24 1.81 11.10
C ALA A 285 -1.01 2.56 10.02
N PHE A 286 -0.48 2.57 8.85
CA PHE A 286 -0.61 3.66 7.92
C PHE A 286 -1.98 3.71 7.27
N PRO A 287 -2.66 4.89 7.24
CA PRO A 287 -3.76 5.10 6.31
C PRO A 287 -3.24 4.93 4.89
N ASN A 288 -4.09 4.44 4.00
CA ASN A 288 -3.69 4.13 2.64
C ASN A 288 -4.59 4.86 1.64
N VAL A 289 -4.01 5.36 0.55
CA VAL A 289 -4.72 5.94 -0.58
C VAL A 289 -4.33 5.23 -1.87
N SER A 290 -5.28 5.05 -2.78
CA SER A 290 -5.04 4.48 -4.09
C SER A 290 -5.89 5.19 -5.13
N VAL A 291 -5.33 5.49 -6.30
CA VAL A 291 -6.00 6.19 -7.39
C VAL A 291 -6.22 5.26 -8.58
N ALA A 292 -7.45 5.24 -9.07
CA ALA A 292 -7.80 4.48 -10.25
C ALA A 292 -7.49 5.25 -11.53
N PRO A 293 -7.24 4.57 -12.67
CA PRO A 293 -6.97 5.22 -13.95
C PRO A 293 -8.06 6.18 -14.47
N ASN A 294 -9.24 6.16 -13.90
CA ASN A 294 -10.33 7.08 -14.20
C ASN A 294 -10.40 8.29 -13.25
N GLY A 295 -9.35 8.54 -12.46
CA GLY A 295 -9.24 9.66 -11.51
C GLY A 295 -10.02 9.47 -10.20
N ARG A 296 -10.62 8.29 -9.98
CA ARG A 296 -11.30 7.99 -8.71
C ARG A 296 -10.27 7.64 -7.64
N VAL A 297 -10.39 8.29 -6.50
CA VAL A 297 -9.46 8.13 -5.36
C VAL A 297 -10.15 7.35 -4.25
N TRP A 298 -9.51 6.30 -3.76
CA TRP A 298 -9.96 5.51 -2.62
C TRP A 298 -9.02 5.72 -1.44
N ALA A 299 -9.57 5.80 -0.24
CA ALA A 299 -8.80 5.85 0.99
C ALA A 299 -9.24 4.73 1.93
N ALA A 300 -8.31 4.20 2.73
CA ALA A 300 -8.55 3.21 3.78
C ALA A 300 -7.74 3.55 5.02
N TRP A 301 -8.28 3.22 6.20
CA TRP A 301 -7.60 3.36 7.50
C TRP A 301 -8.22 2.40 8.51
N SER A 302 -7.56 2.26 9.65
CA SER A 302 -8.00 1.40 10.75
C SER A 302 -8.16 2.17 12.05
N ASP A 303 -9.11 1.75 12.89
CA ASP A 303 -9.23 2.14 14.30
C ASP A 303 -8.83 0.98 15.23
N ASP A 304 -7.96 0.09 14.79
CA ASP A 304 -7.55 -1.17 15.42
C ASP A 304 -8.64 -2.26 15.42
N ARG A 305 -9.89 -1.88 15.46
CA ARG A 305 -11.00 -2.83 15.46
C ARG A 305 -11.57 -3.08 14.08
N ARG A 306 -11.59 -2.06 13.25
CA ARG A 306 -12.20 -2.10 11.91
C ARG A 306 -11.37 -1.35 10.90
N VAL A 307 -11.42 -1.83 9.69
CA VAL A 307 -10.95 -1.12 8.51
C VAL A 307 -12.11 -0.37 7.88
N PHE A 308 -11.90 0.90 7.59
CA PHE A 308 -12.84 1.81 6.95
C PHE A 308 -12.33 2.20 5.57
N THR A 309 -13.25 2.57 4.68
CA THR A 309 -12.92 3.11 3.36
C THR A 309 -13.81 4.29 3.01
N ALA A 310 -13.30 5.18 2.19
CA ALA A 310 -14.04 6.25 1.53
C ALA A 310 -13.58 6.38 0.07
N VAL A 311 -14.40 7.04 -0.75
CA VAL A 311 -14.09 7.25 -2.18
C VAL A 311 -14.43 8.68 -2.58
N SER A 312 -13.57 9.26 -3.42
CA SER A 312 -13.77 10.50 -4.15
C SER A 312 -13.86 10.23 -5.63
N SER A 313 -14.70 10.97 -6.34
CA SER A 313 -14.83 10.92 -7.81
C SER A 313 -14.37 12.21 -8.51
N ASP A 314 -13.81 13.14 -7.77
CA ASP A 314 -13.41 14.49 -8.20
C ASP A 314 -12.03 14.87 -7.66
N HIS A 315 -11.06 13.95 -7.81
CA HIS A 315 -9.66 14.15 -7.41
C HIS A 315 -9.48 14.52 -5.93
N GLY A 316 -10.30 13.97 -5.04
CA GLY A 316 -10.18 14.21 -3.61
C GLY A 316 -10.81 15.51 -3.12
N ALA A 317 -11.50 16.28 -3.98
CA ALA A 317 -12.17 17.51 -3.56
C ALA A 317 -13.35 17.21 -2.61
N HIS A 318 -14.13 16.16 -2.91
CA HIS A 318 -15.20 15.69 -2.05
C HIS A 318 -15.10 14.18 -1.85
N TRP A 319 -15.42 13.72 -0.66
CA TRP A 319 -15.34 12.32 -0.27
C TRP A 319 -16.70 11.77 0.15
N SER A 320 -16.94 10.51 -0.09
CA SER A 320 -18.08 9.80 0.52
C SER A 320 -17.91 9.72 2.03
N CYS A 321 -19.02 9.59 2.76
CA CYS A 321 -18.96 9.19 4.17
C CYS A 321 -18.29 7.82 4.30
N SER A 322 -17.43 7.65 5.32
CA SER A 322 -16.67 6.44 5.56
C SER A 322 -17.56 5.22 5.83
N ARG A 323 -17.07 4.04 5.46
CA ARG A 323 -17.77 2.76 5.66
C ARG A 323 -16.80 1.70 6.17
N ALA A 324 -17.23 0.96 7.19
CA ALA A 324 -16.51 -0.20 7.68
C ALA A 324 -16.62 -1.37 6.69
N VAL A 325 -15.49 -1.96 6.34
CA VAL A 325 -15.40 -3.11 5.42
C VAL A 325 -15.12 -4.41 6.17
N SER A 326 -14.30 -4.39 7.21
CA SER A 326 -13.84 -5.58 7.96
C SER A 326 -14.92 -6.20 8.86
N THR A 327 -16.07 -6.57 8.27
CA THR A 327 -17.26 -7.00 8.99
C THR A 327 -17.15 -8.37 9.68
N THR A 328 -16.11 -9.15 9.34
CA THR A 328 -15.88 -10.52 9.84
C THR A 328 -14.78 -10.61 10.90
N SER A 329 -14.09 -9.51 11.18
CA SER A 329 -12.99 -9.42 12.15
C SER A 329 -13.39 -8.57 13.34
N ARG A 330 -12.80 -8.83 14.52
CA ARG A 330 -12.95 -8.02 15.73
C ARG A 330 -11.71 -7.15 16.01
N GLN A 331 -10.59 -7.50 15.39
CA GLN A 331 -9.45 -6.63 15.18
C GLN A 331 -9.10 -6.68 13.71
N ALA A 332 -8.84 -5.52 13.09
CA ALA A 332 -8.51 -5.38 11.69
C ALA A 332 -7.55 -4.20 11.52
N ILE A 333 -6.33 -4.48 11.05
CA ILE A 333 -5.19 -3.56 11.01
C ILE A 333 -4.52 -3.59 9.64
N TYR A 334 -3.73 -2.56 9.34
CA TYR A 334 -2.85 -2.44 8.17
C TYR A 334 -3.61 -2.61 6.84
N PRO A 335 -4.56 -1.71 6.53
CA PRO A 335 -5.28 -1.80 5.27
C PRO A 335 -4.41 -1.38 4.09
N TRP A 336 -4.56 -2.07 2.95
CA TRP A 336 -3.96 -1.65 1.69
C TRP A 336 -4.93 -1.79 0.53
N LEU A 337 -4.92 -0.83 -0.39
CA LEU A 337 -5.83 -0.72 -1.53
C LEU A 337 -5.09 -0.86 -2.86
N ALA A 338 -5.72 -1.51 -3.83
CA ALA A 338 -5.36 -1.43 -5.23
C ALA A 338 -6.59 -1.05 -6.06
N ALA A 339 -6.68 0.22 -6.43
CA ALA A 339 -7.80 0.77 -7.18
C ALA A 339 -7.58 0.62 -8.70
N THR A 340 -8.63 0.25 -9.41
CA THR A 340 -8.65 0.14 -10.86
C THR A 340 -9.84 0.91 -11.45
N SER A 341 -9.91 1.03 -12.77
CA SER A 341 -11.07 1.66 -13.43
C SER A 341 -12.40 0.93 -13.19
N ARG A 342 -12.36 -0.33 -12.79
CA ARG A 342 -13.55 -1.20 -12.62
C ARG A 342 -13.85 -1.54 -11.17
N GLY A 343 -13.01 -1.13 -10.22
CA GLY A 343 -13.22 -1.43 -8.82
C GLY A 343 -11.95 -1.26 -8.00
N VAL A 344 -11.94 -1.83 -6.81
CA VAL A 344 -10.82 -1.77 -5.88
C VAL A 344 -10.70 -3.06 -5.09
N ASP A 345 -9.49 -3.54 -4.93
CA ASP A 345 -9.11 -4.59 -4.00
C ASP A 345 -8.66 -3.97 -2.68
N LEU A 346 -8.99 -4.62 -1.58
CA LEU A 346 -8.56 -4.27 -0.22
C LEU A 346 -8.03 -5.51 0.46
N VAL A 347 -6.88 -5.38 1.08
CA VAL A 347 -6.34 -6.35 2.03
C VAL A 347 -6.17 -5.74 3.40
N TYR A 348 -6.21 -6.56 4.45
CA TYR A 348 -5.91 -6.19 5.82
C TYR A 348 -5.60 -7.43 6.65
N TYR A 349 -4.87 -7.29 7.74
CA TYR A 349 -4.76 -8.36 8.73
C TYR A 349 -5.95 -8.31 9.67
N GLY A 350 -6.63 -9.44 9.82
CA GLY A 350 -7.81 -9.55 10.66
C GLY A 350 -7.75 -10.69 11.65
N ALA A 351 -8.19 -10.46 12.89
CA ALA A 351 -8.38 -11.47 13.92
C ALA A 351 -9.86 -11.58 14.33
N PRO A 352 -10.35 -12.80 14.62
CA PRO A 352 -11.75 -13.02 15.06
C PRO A 352 -11.98 -12.60 16.51
N THR A 353 -10.93 -12.35 17.29
CA THR A 353 -10.98 -11.94 18.69
C THR A 353 -10.57 -10.48 18.86
N ALA A 354 -11.15 -9.79 19.83
CA ALA A 354 -10.77 -8.42 20.15
C ALA A 354 -9.39 -8.36 20.85
N PRO A 355 -8.66 -7.23 20.75
CA PRO A 355 -7.44 -7.02 21.51
C PRO A 355 -7.65 -7.20 23.01
N GLY A 356 -6.67 -7.78 23.72
CA GLY A 356 -6.72 -7.96 25.18
C GLY A 356 -7.67 -9.07 25.67
N GLY A 357 -8.25 -9.86 24.77
CA GLY A 357 -9.11 -10.99 25.13
C GLY A 357 -8.33 -12.19 25.70
N ARG A 358 -9.04 -13.08 26.44
CA ARG A 358 -8.45 -14.31 27.01
C ARG A 358 -8.04 -15.36 25.97
N THR A 359 -8.64 -15.32 24.78
CA THR A 359 -8.32 -16.23 23.68
C THR A 359 -7.14 -15.66 22.89
N PRO A 360 -6.07 -16.46 22.67
CA PRO A 360 -4.95 -16.04 21.83
C PRO A 360 -5.44 -15.58 20.46
N GLN A 361 -4.93 -14.43 20.02
CA GLN A 361 -5.26 -13.89 18.71
C GLN A 361 -4.64 -14.74 17.61
N THR A 362 -5.33 -14.80 16.50
CA THR A 362 -4.83 -15.46 15.28
C THR A 362 -5.15 -14.56 14.11
N PHE A 363 -4.13 -13.92 13.57
CA PHE A 363 -4.28 -13.03 12.43
C PHE A 363 -4.18 -13.78 11.11
N SER A 364 -4.98 -13.33 10.17
CA SER A 364 -4.99 -13.83 8.80
C SER A 364 -5.03 -12.66 7.84
N VAL A 365 -4.51 -12.85 6.63
CA VAL A 365 -4.77 -11.96 5.51
C VAL A 365 -6.24 -12.07 5.13
N HIS A 366 -6.93 -10.96 5.12
CA HIS A 366 -8.28 -10.81 4.60
C HIS A 366 -8.24 -10.07 3.28
N PHE A 367 -9.11 -10.46 2.36
CA PHE A 367 -9.26 -9.87 1.03
C PHE A 367 -10.72 -9.50 0.80
N ALA A 368 -10.98 -8.29 0.34
CA ALA A 368 -12.30 -7.82 -0.05
C ALA A 368 -12.22 -7.08 -1.37
N GLN A 369 -13.28 -7.18 -2.17
CA GLN A 369 -13.38 -6.48 -3.45
C GLN A 369 -14.61 -5.59 -3.48
N ASN A 370 -14.45 -4.41 -4.04
CA ASN A 370 -15.55 -3.55 -4.45
C ASN A 370 -15.50 -3.40 -5.99
N ARG A 371 -16.43 -4.04 -6.68
CA ARG A 371 -16.56 -3.98 -8.15
C ARG A 371 -17.54 -2.91 -8.61
N SER A 372 -17.76 -1.93 -7.79
CA SER A 372 -18.61 -0.78 -8.09
C SER A 372 -17.84 0.53 -7.91
N SER A 373 -18.42 1.59 -8.38
CA SER A 373 -17.89 2.93 -8.18
C SER A 373 -18.32 3.57 -6.84
N ARG A 374 -19.07 2.83 -6.01
CA ARG A 374 -19.69 3.37 -4.79
C ARG A 374 -19.02 2.83 -3.54
N ALA A 375 -18.91 3.65 -2.50
CA ALA A 375 -18.39 3.23 -1.19
C ALA A 375 -19.08 2.02 -0.57
N THR A 376 -20.33 1.75 -0.95
CA THR A 376 -21.18 0.68 -0.39
C THR A 376 -21.08 -0.65 -1.15
N GLY A 377 -20.28 -0.72 -2.22
CA GLY A 377 -20.21 -1.89 -3.11
C GLY A 377 -19.29 -3.02 -2.65
N TRP A 378 -18.84 -3.03 -1.40
CA TRP A 378 -17.93 -4.03 -0.87
C TRP A 378 -18.60 -5.41 -0.74
N GLY A 379 -17.93 -6.41 -1.29
CA GLY A 379 -18.25 -7.81 -1.01
C GLY A 379 -17.86 -8.22 0.41
N ARG A 380 -18.33 -9.39 0.85
CA ARG A 380 -17.94 -9.94 2.15
C ARG A 380 -16.43 -10.25 2.14
N PRO A 381 -15.66 -9.79 3.14
CA PRO A 381 -14.24 -10.12 3.24
C PRO A 381 -14.01 -11.63 3.33
N GLN A 382 -13.05 -12.11 2.58
CA GLN A 382 -12.61 -13.50 2.54
C GLN A 382 -11.32 -13.63 3.35
N ARG A 383 -11.29 -14.57 4.31
CA ARG A 383 -10.05 -14.97 4.98
C ARG A 383 -9.23 -15.85 4.05
N LEU A 384 -7.98 -15.49 3.80
CA LEU A 384 -7.09 -16.20 2.86
C LEU A 384 -6.15 -17.16 3.58
N VAL A 385 -5.19 -16.65 4.32
CA VAL A 385 -4.12 -17.41 4.96
C VAL A 385 -3.87 -16.90 6.36
N THR A 386 -3.64 -17.78 7.31
CA THR A 386 -3.21 -17.43 8.67
C THR A 386 -1.73 -17.09 8.66
N VAL A 387 -1.37 -15.98 9.27
CA VAL A 387 -0.01 -15.41 9.20
C VAL A 387 0.65 -15.24 10.56
N HIS A 388 -0.12 -15.02 11.64
CA HIS A 388 0.44 -14.77 12.97
C HIS A 388 -0.42 -15.34 14.09
N ARG A 389 0.23 -15.78 15.16
CA ARG A 389 -0.40 -16.19 16.42
C ARG A 389 0.18 -15.40 17.57
N GLY A 390 -0.67 -14.65 18.23
CA GLY A 390 -0.34 -13.78 19.34
C GLY A 390 -0.92 -12.37 19.16
N PRO A 391 -0.69 -11.47 20.13
CA PRO A 391 -1.02 -10.06 20.00
C PRO A 391 -0.07 -9.39 18.99
N VAL A 392 -0.59 -8.41 18.23
CA VAL A 392 0.23 -7.57 17.37
C VAL A 392 0.46 -6.25 18.09
N CYS A 393 1.72 -5.91 18.32
CA CYS A 393 2.13 -4.62 18.84
C CYS A 393 2.25 -3.61 17.68
N GLN A 394 1.62 -2.46 17.82
CA GLN A 394 1.54 -1.39 16.83
C GLN A 394 2.22 -0.09 17.30
N SER A 395 3.13 -0.19 18.27
CA SER A 395 3.82 0.96 18.87
C SER A 395 5.24 1.17 18.32
N GLY A 396 5.51 0.68 17.12
CA GLY A 396 6.80 0.85 16.46
C GLY A 396 7.97 0.38 17.36
N PHE A 397 8.96 1.24 17.57
CA PHE A 397 10.13 0.95 18.42
C PHE A 397 9.81 0.72 19.91
N ALA A 398 8.64 1.14 20.39
CA ALA A 398 8.22 0.87 21.77
C ALA A 398 7.72 -0.57 21.97
N CYS A 399 7.64 -1.39 20.94
CA CYS A 399 7.23 -2.78 21.04
C CYS A 399 8.31 -3.64 21.69
N MET A 400 8.01 -4.21 22.85
CA MET A 400 8.87 -5.18 23.54
C MET A 400 8.67 -6.62 23.04
N GLY A 401 7.89 -6.82 22.00
CA GLY A 401 7.56 -8.10 21.36
C GLY A 401 6.25 -8.02 20.59
N GLY A 402 5.92 -9.07 19.85
CA GLY A 402 4.65 -9.13 19.09
C GLY A 402 4.63 -8.26 17.83
N ARG A 403 5.80 -7.91 17.26
CA ARG A 403 5.93 -7.08 16.06
C ARG A 403 6.19 -7.90 14.79
N GLN A 404 5.82 -9.17 14.77
CA GLN A 404 6.12 -10.06 13.63
C GLN A 404 5.38 -9.71 12.34
N LEU A 405 4.27 -8.99 12.40
CA LEU A 405 3.59 -8.49 11.20
C LEU A 405 4.15 -7.13 10.76
N LEU A 406 4.97 -6.50 11.61
CA LEU A 406 5.53 -5.18 11.42
C LEU A 406 4.41 -4.14 11.22
N ASP A 407 4.48 -3.24 10.24
CA ASP A 407 3.57 -2.09 10.20
C ASP A 407 2.69 -2.04 8.95
N ASP A 408 3.04 -2.70 7.85
CA ASP A 408 2.22 -2.73 6.64
C ASP A 408 2.38 -4.00 5.78
N PHE A 409 1.70 -4.03 4.65
CA PHE A 409 1.85 -5.00 3.57
C PHE A 409 1.09 -4.49 2.33
N GLY A 410 1.19 -5.17 1.17
CA GLY A 410 0.70 -4.62 -0.07
C GLY A 410 -0.20 -5.52 -0.90
N VAL A 411 -1.07 -4.91 -1.70
CA VAL A 411 -1.79 -5.54 -2.81
C VAL A 411 -1.67 -4.67 -4.05
N GLU A 412 -1.48 -5.32 -5.20
CA GLU A 412 -1.53 -4.72 -6.53
C GLU A 412 -2.36 -5.57 -7.47
N THR A 413 -2.81 -4.99 -8.59
CA THR A 413 -3.52 -5.71 -9.65
C THR A 413 -2.74 -5.72 -10.95
N ASP A 414 -2.69 -6.88 -11.62
CA ASP A 414 -2.08 -7.00 -12.94
C ASP A 414 -3.01 -6.50 -14.05
N SER A 415 -2.54 -6.50 -15.31
CA SER A 415 -3.32 -6.08 -16.48
C SER A 415 -4.57 -6.93 -16.74
N HIS A 416 -4.67 -8.08 -16.10
CA HIS A 416 -5.82 -8.99 -16.16
C HIS A 416 -6.78 -8.81 -14.97
N GLY A 417 -6.45 -7.89 -14.04
CA GLY A 417 -7.23 -7.60 -12.86
C GLY A 417 -7.13 -8.66 -11.76
N GLN A 418 -6.10 -9.47 -11.79
CA GLN A 418 -5.81 -10.42 -10.71
C GLN A 418 -5.07 -9.71 -9.59
N ALA A 419 -5.44 -10.01 -8.35
CA ALA A 419 -4.78 -9.47 -7.18
C ALA A 419 -3.48 -10.23 -6.87
N HIS A 420 -2.44 -9.48 -6.54
CA HIS A 420 -1.14 -9.94 -6.09
C HIS A 420 -0.88 -9.33 -4.71
N ILE A 421 -0.63 -10.16 -3.71
CA ILE A 421 -0.53 -9.74 -2.31
C ILE A 421 0.85 -10.14 -1.79
N ALA A 422 1.60 -9.16 -1.28
CA ALA A 422 2.81 -9.39 -0.50
C ALA A 422 2.46 -9.19 0.97
N TYR A 423 2.88 -10.09 1.87
CA TYR A 423 2.47 -10.07 3.26
C TYR A 423 3.55 -10.62 4.21
N SER A 424 3.59 -10.08 5.44
CA SER A 424 4.41 -10.60 6.53
C SER A 424 3.74 -11.80 7.20
N ARG A 425 4.54 -12.73 7.70
CA ARG A 425 4.09 -13.88 8.46
C ARG A 425 5.12 -14.34 9.47
N ASP A 426 4.69 -15.08 10.49
CA ASP A 426 5.60 -15.76 11.41
C ASP A 426 6.47 -16.78 10.69
N ALA A 427 7.73 -16.88 11.09
CA ALA A 427 8.69 -17.85 10.57
C ALA A 427 9.47 -18.55 11.70
N PRO A 428 10.01 -19.74 11.48
CA PRO A 428 9.80 -20.62 10.31
C PRO A 428 8.39 -21.22 10.24
N ARG A 429 7.59 -21.09 11.31
CA ARG A 429 6.22 -21.60 11.46
C ARG A 429 5.34 -20.56 12.17
N LEU A 430 4.03 -20.74 12.13
CA LEU A 430 3.08 -19.90 12.89
C LEU A 430 3.42 -19.92 14.39
N GLY A 431 3.50 -18.73 14.98
CA GLY A 431 3.97 -18.49 16.35
C GLY A 431 5.49 -18.55 16.49
N GLY A 432 6.23 -18.59 15.39
CA GLY A 432 7.68 -18.49 15.38
C GLY A 432 8.16 -17.07 15.74
N PRO A 433 9.42 -16.92 16.18
CA PRO A 433 9.95 -15.63 16.65
C PRO A 433 10.41 -14.71 15.53
N GLU A 434 10.52 -15.22 14.31
CA GLU A 434 11.03 -14.50 13.15
C GLU A 434 9.89 -14.09 12.23
N THR A 435 10.14 -13.13 11.35
CA THR A 435 9.25 -12.71 10.28
C THR A 435 9.76 -13.23 8.94
N ALA A 436 8.85 -13.51 8.02
CA ALA A 436 9.16 -13.79 6.62
C ALA A 436 8.12 -13.19 5.72
N THR A 437 8.52 -12.81 4.52
CA THR A 437 7.63 -12.31 3.47
C THR A 437 7.08 -13.45 2.63
N GLY A 438 5.76 -13.49 2.55
CA GLY A 438 5.00 -14.35 1.66
C GLY A 438 4.43 -13.58 0.47
N TYR A 439 4.09 -14.31 -0.58
CA TYR A 439 3.47 -13.78 -1.78
C TYR A 439 2.30 -14.65 -2.21
N ALA A 440 1.17 -14.01 -2.51
CA ALA A 440 -0.04 -14.67 -2.98
C ALA A 440 -0.52 -14.07 -4.29
N THR A 441 -0.99 -14.95 -5.20
CA THR A 441 -1.54 -14.56 -6.50
C THR A 441 -2.94 -15.12 -6.67
N GLN A 442 -3.89 -14.27 -7.03
CA GLN A 442 -5.25 -14.70 -7.36
C GLN A 442 -5.25 -15.62 -8.58
N ARG A 443 -5.93 -16.76 -8.48
CA ARG A 443 -6.04 -17.77 -9.56
C ARG A 443 -7.41 -17.76 -10.21
N THR A 444 -8.45 -17.70 -9.41
CA THR A 444 -9.84 -17.72 -9.90
C THR A 444 -10.69 -16.72 -9.13
N GLY A 445 -11.94 -16.59 -9.52
CA GLY A 445 -12.92 -15.73 -8.89
C GLY A 445 -13.07 -14.35 -9.55
N PRO A 446 -13.86 -13.47 -8.95
CA PRO A 446 -14.09 -12.12 -9.46
C PRO A 446 -12.80 -11.30 -9.48
N ARG A 447 -12.70 -10.39 -10.45
CA ARG A 447 -11.55 -9.50 -10.65
C ARG A 447 -12.01 -8.06 -10.78
N VAL A 448 -11.18 -7.12 -10.40
CA VAL A 448 -11.47 -5.68 -10.53
C VAL A 448 -10.94 -5.06 -11.83
N GLY A 449 -10.07 -5.77 -12.58
CA GLY A 449 -9.64 -5.47 -13.95
C GLY A 449 -8.62 -4.34 -14.08
N GLY A 450 -7.47 -4.64 -14.59
CA GLY A 450 -6.42 -3.73 -15.03
C GLY A 450 -5.56 -3.07 -13.94
N PRO A 451 -4.28 -2.81 -14.24
CA PRO A 451 -3.34 -2.22 -13.27
C PRO A 451 -3.59 -0.73 -13.06
N ASN A 452 -3.18 -0.23 -11.89
CA ASN A 452 -3.16 1.19 -11.56
C ASN A 452 -2.03 1.95 -12.24
N ASN A 453 -1.02 1.27 -12.75
CA ASN A 453 0.20 1.84 -13.33
C ASN A 453 0.08 2.24 -14.79
#